data_bd188e5a4e628aaab35357e9964dbcb1
#
_entry.id   bd188e5a4e628aaab35357e9964dbcb1
#
_cell.length_a   1.000
_cell.length_b   1.000
_cell.length_c   1.000
_cell.angle_alpha   90.00
_cell.angle_beta   90.00
_cell.angle_gamma   90.00
#
_symmetry.space_group_name_H-M   'P 1'
#
loop_
_entity.id
_entity.type
_entity.pdbx_description
1 polymer ?
#
loop_
_entity_poly.entity_id
_entity_poly.type
_entity_poly.pdbx_seq_one_letter_code
_entity_poly.pdbx_strand_id
1 'polypeptide(L)'
;IVEGKQIYLPFMAMYLQERCNAERELRGEILPSAQMLLLHFIYGGAQELSTSQAAKDLELTPTSISRASKQLEEMGLLHIEKRGVQRILQSEDSPKMLFQKAGDKLLNPIKRTVYISKELVGTELLESGYSALAEYSMLNAPNVKCYATERISQWKDVMTNSLQDSQAQVAVEMWRYNPRKLSTRNIVDELSLALALREDADERVEEAVEEMLNELWRKIDGYGN
;
A
#
# COMPACT_ATOMS: atom_id res chain seq x y z
N ILE A 1 24.85 -28.57 -7.16
CA ILE A 1 24.46 -27.16 -7.34
C ILE A 1 23.52 -27.14 -8.51
N VAL A 2 22.25 -26.90 -8.27
CA VAL A 2 21.23 -26.79 -9.31
C VAL A 2 20.76 -25.35 -9.29
N GLU A 3 21.12 -24.60 -10.32
CA GLU A 3 20.61 -23.25 -10.55
C GLU A 3 19.10 -23.28 -10.67
N GLY A 4 18.42 -22.44 -9.92
CA GLY A 4 17.02 -22.07 -10.14
C GLY A 4 15.96 -22.96 -9.50
N LYS A 5 16.25 -23.88 -8.60
CA LYS A 5 15.22 -24.63 -7.86
C LYS A 5 15.23 -24.27 -6.38
N GLN A 6 14.14 -23.64 -5.93
CA GLN A 6 13.89 -23.40 -4.51
C GLN A 6 13.58 -24.75 -3.84
N ILE A 7 14.40 -25.13 -2.86
CA ILE A 7 14.10 -26.22 -1.94
C ILE A 7 13.18 -25.67 -0.86
N TYR A 8 11.92 -26.11 -0.84
CA TYR A 8 10.96 -25.72 0.19
C TYR A 8 11.25 -26.52 1.47
N LEU A 9 11.83 -25.87 2.46
CA LEU A 9 11.96 -26.40 3.82
C LEU A 9 11.04 -25.56 4.72
N PRO A 10 9.97 -26.12 5.30
CA PRO A 10 8.91 -25.38 5.97
C PRO A 10 9.39 -24.46 7.11
N PHE A 11 10.42 -24.84 7.84
CA PHE A 11 10.95 -23.99 8.91
C PHE A 11 12.02 -23.00 8.45
N MET A 12 12.58 -23.15 7.25
CA MET A 12 13.48 -22.15 6.64
C MET A 12 12.74 -21.02 5.93
N ALA A 13 11.45 -21.16 5.67
CA ALA A 13 10.64 -20.09 5.07
C ALA A 13 10.62 -18.84 5.95
N MET A 14 10.61 -18.97 7.27
CA MET A 14 10.76 -17.88 8.21
C MET A 14 12.12 -17.18 8.10
N TYR A 15 13.20 -17.96 7.98
CA TYR A 15 14.56 -17.42 7.85
C TYR A 15 14.80 -16.71 6.51
N LEU A 16 14.19 -17.18 5.42
CA LEU A 16 14.30 -16.51 4.11
C LEU A 16 13.53 -15.19 4.10
N GLN A 17 12.37 -15.14 4.74
CA GLN A 17 11.58 -13.91 4.85
C GLN A 17 12.30 -12.87 5.75
N GLU A 18 12.97 -13.30 6.82
CA GLU A 18 13.80 -12.43 7.64
C GLU A 18 15.04 -11.91 6.89
N ARG A 19 15.70 -12.75 6.08
CA ARG A 19 16.82 -12.33 5.23
C ARG A 19 16.40 -11.33 4.16
N CYS A 20 15.29 -11.56 3.47
CA CYS A 20 14.78 -10.61 2.48
C CYS A 20 14.41 -9.27 3.12
N ASN A 21 13.87 -9.27 4.33
CA ASN A 21 13.58 -8.04 5.06
C ASN A 21 14.87 -7.33 5.51
N ALA A 22 15.86 -8.07 6.01
CA ALA A 22 17.16 -7.53 6.39
C ALA A 22 17.92 -6.94 5.19
N GLU A 23 17.85 -7.57 4.02
CA GLU A 23 18.47 -7.04 2.78
C GLU A 23 17.78 -5.75 2.30
N ARG A 24 16.46 -5.61 2.49
CA ARG A 24 15.72 -4.36 2.21
C ARG A 24 16.07 -3.26 3.19
N GLU A 25 16.17 -3.58 4.47
CA GLU A 25 16.65 -2.64 5.51
C GLU A 25 18.06 -2.14 5.20
N LEU A 26 18.96 -3.02 4.73
CA LEU A 26 20.32 -2.65 4.31
C LEU A 26 20.33 -1.76 3.06
N ARG A 27 19.33 -1.84 2.19
CA ARG A 27 19.18 -0.97 1.01
C ARG A 27 18.46 0.35 1.30
N GLY A 28 18.00 0.56 2.51
CA GLY A 28 17.22 1.74 2.89
C GLY A 28 15.80 1.77 2.31
N GLU A 29 15.32 0.65 1.76
CA GLU A 29 13.94 0.53 1.26
C GLU A 29 12.96 0.44 2.42
N ILE A 30 11.84 1.15 2.31
CA ILE A 30 10.77 1.09 3.31
C ILE A 30 10.11 -0.29 3.32
N LEU A 31 9.84 -0.82 4.51
CA LEU A 31 9.04 -2.05 4.64
C LEU A 31 7.58 -1.79 4.27
N PRO A 32 6.87 -2.74 3.62
CA PRO A 32 5.44 -2.58 3.32
C PRO A 32 4.60 -2.26 4.56
N SER A 33 4.92 -2.87 5.71
CA SER A 33 4.25 -2.57 6.98
C SER A 33 4.58 -1.17 7.51
N ALA A 34 5.78 -0.66 7.27
CA ALA A 34 6.16 0.70 7.67
C ALA A 34 5.47 1.74 6.76
N GLN A 35 5.41 1.48 5.46
CA GLN A 35 4.64 2.33 4.55
C GLN A 35 3.17 2.35 4.94
N MET A 36 2.53 1.19 5.15
CA MET A 36 1.13 1.12 5.56
C MET A 36 0.89 1.86 6.89
N LEU A 37 1.81 1.75 7.87
CA LEU A 37 1.73 2.47 9.13
C LEU A 37 1.86 3.99 8.93
N LEU A 38 2.77 4.45 8.08
CA LEU A 38 2.94 5.87 7.76
C LEU A 38 1.68 6.44 7.08
N LEU A 39 1.14 5.74 6.07
CA LEU A 39 -0.07 6.16 5.39
C LEU A 39 -1.28 6.19 6.34
N HIS A 40 -1.41 5.20 7.21
CA HIS A 40 -2.44 5.19 8.26
C HIS A 40 -2.31 6.38 9.21
N PHE A 41 -1.09 6.72 9.62
CA PHE A 41 -0.83 7.90 10.45
C PHE A 41 -1.23 9.20 9.73
N ILE A 42 -0.89 9.33 8.44
CA ILE A 42 -1.23 10.47 7.59
C ILE A 42 -2.76 10.63 7.47
N TYR A 43 -3.49 9.55 7.17
CA TYR A 43 -4.95 9.57 7.06
C TYR A 43 -5.65 9.90 8.39
N GLY A 44 -5.05 9.51 9.51
CA GLY A 44 -5.59 9.82 10.83
C GLY A 44 -5.60 11.32 11.16
N GLY A 45 -4.85 12.14 10.42
CA GLY A 45 -4.70 13.58 10.67
C GLY A 45 -4.17 13.90 12.08
N ALA A 46 -3.91 12.86 12.88
CA ALA A 46 -3.48 12.98 14.25
C ALA A 46 -1.98 13.26 14.33
N GLN A 47 -1.61 14.14 15.24
CA GLN A 47 -0.19 14.34 15.57
C GLN A 47 0.37 13.16 16.40
N GLU A 48 -0.51 12.33 16.95
CA GLU A 48 -0.17 11.20 17.82
C GLU A 48 -0.98 9.96 17.48
N LEU A 49 -0.33 8.79 17.47
CA LEU A 49 -0.96 7.48 17.27
C LEU A 49 -0.33 6.43 18.19
N SER A 50 -1.14 5.75 18.99
CA SER A 50 -0.66 4.61 19.78
C SER A 50 -0.29 3.43 18.88
N THR A 51 0.89 2.83 19.10
CA THR A 51 1.31 1.63 18.36
C THR A 51 0.37 0.44 18.57
N SER A 52 -0.30 0.34 19.72
CA SER A 52 -1.29 -0.70 19.98
C SER A 52 -2.59 -0.47 19.21
N GLN A 53 -3.00 0.78 19.03
CA GLN A 53 -4.15 1.11 18.18
C GLN A 53 -3.83 0.83 16.71
N ALA A 54 -2.69 1.31 16.21
CA ALA A 54 -2.24 1.04 14.85
C ALA A 54 -2.15 -0.47 14.55
N ALA A 55 -1.67 -1.28 15.50
CA ALA A 55 -1.63 -2.75 15.34
C ALA A 55 -3.02 -3.35 15.15
N LYS A 56 -4.01 -2.85 15.86
CA LYS A 56 -5.41 -3.26 15.75
C LYS A 56 -6.02 -2.86 14.40
N ASP A 57 -5.88 -1.58 14.04
CA ASP A 57 -6.51 -1.02 12.84
C ASP A 57 -5.95 -1.65 11.57
N LEU A 58 -4.65 -1.86 11.54
CA LEU A 58 -3.94 -2.46 10.41
C LEU A 58 -3.89 -3.99 10.43
N GLU A 59 -4.39 -4.63 11.50
CA GLU A 59 -4.28 -6.09 11.72
C GLU A 59 -2.83 -6.60 11.60
N LEU A 60 -1.90 -5.82 12.10
CA LEU A 60 -0.49 -6.17 12.14
C LEU A 60 -0.09 -6.77 13.49
N THR A 61 0.87 -7.69 13.47
CA THR A 61 1.43 -8.23 14.71
C THR A 61 2.21 -7.16 15.49
N PRO A 62 2.31 -7.26 16.83
CA PRO A 62 3.13 -6.35 17.64
C PRO A 62 4.59 -6.25 17.17
N THR A 63 5.14 -7.35 16.67
CA THR A 63 6.50 -7.38 16.10
C THR A 63 6.58 -6.58 14.81
N SER A 64 5.59 -6.72 13.91
CA SER A 64 5.54 -5.96 12.65
C SER A 64 5.41 -4.46 12.91
N ILE A 65 4.54 -4.06 13.84
CA ILE A 65 4.39 -2.64 14.24
C ILE A 65 5.69 -2.11 14.87
N SER A 66 6.33 -2.88 15.74
CA SER A 66 7.58 -2.46 16.38
C SER A 66 8.70 -2.22 15.36
N ARG A 67 8.85 -3.11 14.37
CA ARG A 67 9.83 -2.96 13.28
C ARG A 67 9.47 -1.77 12.37
N ALA A 68 8.20 -1.65 11.99
CA ALA A 68 7.70 -0.55 11.19
C ALA A 68 7.95 0.81 11.85
N SER A 69 7.58 0.94 13.12
CA SER A 69 7.77 2.18 13.90
C SER A 69 9.25 2.56 14.01
N LYS A 70 10.11 1.57 14.31
CA LYS A 70 11.56 1.80 14.40
C LYS A 70 12.15 2.27 13.07
N GLN A 71 11.74 1.67 11.94
CA GLN A 71 12.20 2.11 10.62
C GLN A 71 11.76 3.54 10.31
N LEU A 72 10.50 3.91 10.61
CA LEU A 72 9.99 5.27 10.40
C LEU A 72 10.72 6.29 11.28
N GLU A 73 11.13 5.91 12.50
CA GLU A 73 11.95 6.75 13.37
C GLU A 73 13.37 6.91 12.82
N GLU A 74 14.01 5.83 12.38
CA GLU A 74 15.34 5.86 11.74
C GLU A 74 15.35 6.68 10.44
N MET A 75 14.24 6.71 9.72
CA MET A 75 14.05 7.55 8.52
C MET A 75 13.76 9.02 8.88
N GLY A 76 13.57 9.36 10.15
CA GLY A 76 13.23 10.70 10.62
C GLY A 76 11.84 11.18 10.20
N LEU A 77 10.89 10.24 9.98
CA LEU A 77 9.52 10.54 9.58
C LEU A 77 8.59 10.63 10.80
N LEU A 78 8.75 9.73 11.76
CA LEU A 78 7.99 9.72 13.00
C LEU A 78 8.93 9.63 14.17
N HIS A 79 8.48 10.10 15.34
CA HIS A 79 9.16 9.97 16.62
C HIS A 79 8.39 9.01 17.55
N ILE A 80 9.11 8.22 18.36
CA ILE A 80 8.51 7.28 19.30
C ILE A 80 8.67 7.80 20.72
N GLU A 81 7.58 8.23 21.32
CA GLU A 81 7.53 8.59 22.74
C GLU A 81 7.04 7.40 23.57
N LYS A 82 7.70 7.16 24.71
CA LYS A 82 7.25 6.17 25.71
C LYS A 82 6.45 6.86 26.80
N ARG A 83 5.16 6.55 26.92
CA ARG A 83 4.26 7.00 27.99
C ARG A 83 3.85 5.79 28.85
N GLY A 84 4.63 5.49 29.88
CA GLY A 84 4.47 4.29 30.69
C GLY A 84 4.73 3.01 29.87
N VAL A 85 3.72 2.15 29.73
CA VAL A 85 3.79 0.93 28.92
C VAL A 85 3.44 1.14 27.46
N GLN A 86 2.92 2.31 27.10
CA GLN A 86 2.50 2.63 25.72
C GLN A 86 3.64 3.28 24.95
N ARG A 87 3.66 3.02 23.65
CA ARG A 87 4.49 3.72 22.66
C ARG A 87 3.58 4.53 21.77
N ILE A 88 3.83 5.83 21.70
CA ILE A 88 3.09 6.78 20.90
C ILE A 88 3.97 7.23 19.75
N LEU A 89 3.45 7.12 18.54
CA LEU A 89 4.04 7.69 17.33
C LEU A 89 3.61 9.14 17.23
N GLN A 90 4.53 10.01 16.94
CA GLN A 90 4.30 11.46 16.85
C GLN A 90 5.00 12.03 15.62
N SER A 91 4.49 13.15 15.13
CA SER A 91 5.16 14.00 14.16
C SER A 91 4.76 15.46 14.36
N GLU A 92 5.71 16.36 14.12
CA GLU A 92 5.48 17.81 14.03
C GLU A 92 5.18 18.22 12.58
N ASP A 93 5.50 17.35 11.61
CA ASP A 93 5.25 17.59 10.20
C ASP A 93 3.74 17.41 9.89
N SER A 94 3.20 18.25 9.03
CA SER A 94 1.83 18.07 8.52
C SER A 94 1.72 16.77 7.71
N PRO A 95 0.53 16.19 7.54
CA PRO A 95 0.29 15.00 6.74
C PRO A 95 0.91 15.08 5.33
N LYS A 96 0.71 16.20 4.64
CA LYS A 96 1.29 16.45 3.32
C LYS A 96 2.82 16.50 3.35
N MET A 97 3.41 17.15 4.34
CA MET A 97 4.86 17.24 4.52
C MET A 97 5.48 15.87 4.80
N LEU A 98 4.82 15.03 5.62
CA LEU A 98 5.26 13.66 5.87
C LEU A 98 5.30 12.82 4.59
N PHE A 99 4.26 12.91 3.77
CA PHE A 99 4.19 12.18 2.51
C PHE A 99 5.30 12.64 1.55
N GLN A 100 5.50 13.95 1.41
CA GLN A 100 6.57 14.52 0.59
C GLN A 100 7.98 14.16 1.08
N LYS A 101 8.21 14.20 2.39
CA LYS A 101 9.49 13.86 3.02
C LYS A 101 9.84 12.38 2.87
N ALA A 102 8.84 11.50 2.89
CA ALA A 102 9.01 10.09 2.59
C ALA A 102 9.34 9.84 1.10
N GLY A 103 8.68 10.58 0.18
CA GLY A 103 9.01 10.71 -1.24
C GLY A 103 9.47 9.43 -1.92
N ASP A 104 10.68 9.47 -2.46
CA ASP A 104 11.30 8.38 -3.23
C ASP A 104 11.56 7.10 -2.41
N LYS A 105 11.51 7.17 -1.08
CA LYS A 105 11.65 6.00 -0.21
C LYS A 105 10.40 5.14 -0.18
N LEU A 106 9.22 5.73 -0.54
CA LEU A 106 7.95 5.00 -0.64
C LEU A 106 7.98 4.05 -1.82
N LEU A 107 7.60 2.81 -1.59
CA LEU A 107 7.55 1.77 -2.61
C LEU A 107 6.23 1.79 -3.39
N ASN A 108 6.28 1.34 -4.64
CA ASN A 108 5.08 1.01 -5.38
C ASN A 108 4.37 -0.18 -4.69
N PRO A 109 3.09 -0.04 -4.30
CA PRO A 109 2.36 -1.10 -3.63
C PRO A 109 2.18 -2.36 -4.48
N ILE A 110 2.18 -2.23 -5.81
CA ILE A 110 1.97 -3.34 -6.73
C ILE A 110 3.20 -4.26 -6.74
N LYS A 111 2.97 -5.53 -6.50
CA LYS A 111 3.99 -6.59 -6.59
C LYS A 111 3.98 -7.26 -7.96
N ARG A 112 2.79 -7.52 -8.48
CA ARG A 112 2.54 -8.05 -9.83
C ARG A 112 1.08 -7.89 -10.21
N THR A 113 0.78 -7.92 -11.51
CA THR A 113 -0.57 -7.93 -12.06
C THR A 113 -0.85 -9.27 -12.72
N VAL A 114 -2.08 -9.77 -12.55
CA VAL A 114 -2.61 -10.96 -13.21
C VAL A 114 -3.98 -10.65 -13.78
N TYR A 115 -4.52 -11.54 -14.61
CA TYR A 115 -5.84 -11.37 -15.21
C TYR A 115 -6.72 -12.56 -14.87
N ILE A 116 -7.96 -12.29 -14.51
CA ILE A 116 -8.98 -13.30 -14.17
C ILE A 116 -10.27 -13.03 -14.92
N SER A 117 -11.16 -14.02 -15.02
CA SER A 117 -12.50 -13.80 -15.57
C SER A 117 -13.27 -12.78 -14.74
N LYS A 118 -14.07 -11.90 -15.40
CA LYS A 118 -14.96 -10.93 -14.74
C LYS A 118 -15.94 -11.58 -13.76
N GLU A 119 -16.33 -12.83 -14.02
CA GLU A 119 -17.25 -13.60 -13.18
C GLU A 119 -16.66 -13.96 -11.80
N LEU A 120 -15.33 -13.91 -11.68
CA LEU A 120 -14.60 -14.21 -10.43
C LEU A 120 -14.36 -12.98 -9.56
N VAL A 121 -14.86 -11.82 -9.95
CA VAL A 121 -14.74 -10.58 -9.17
C VAL A 121 -15.66 -10.65 -7.96
N GLY A 122 -15.07 -10.71 -6.78
CA GLY A 122 -15.78 -10.76 -5.50
C GLY A 122 -15.59 -9.48 -4.68
N THR A 123 -16.26 -9.43 -3.53
CA THR A 123 -16.24 -8.28 -2.62
C THR A 123 -14.90 -8.07 -1.93
N GLU A 124 -14.00 -9.04 -1.99
CA GLU A 124 -12.63 -8.97 -1.46
C GLU A 124 -11.70 -8.08 -2.29
N LEU A 125 -12.08 -7.80 -3.55
CA LEU A 125 -11.35 -6.95 -4.47
C LEU A 125 -11.76 -5.48 -4.29
N LEU A 126 -10.78 -4.58 -4.32
CA LEU A 126 -10.98 -3.13 -4.37
C LEU A 126 -10.66 -2.62 -5.76
N GLU A 127 -11.45 -1.69 -6.29
CA GLU A 127 -11.08 -1.02 -7.54
C GLU A 127 -9.74 -0.30 -7.39
N SER A 128 -8.86 -0.42 -8.40
CA SER A 128 -7.48 0.07 -8.42
C SER A 128 -7.11 0.62 -9.80
N GLY A 129 -5.88 1.11 -9.92
CA GLY A 129 -5.36 1.62 -11.19
C GLY A 129 -6.27 2.68 -11.80
N TYR A 130 -6.43 2.66 -13.11
CA TYR A 130 -7.28 3.63 -13.81
C TYR A 130 -8.77 3.51 -13.44
N SER A 131 -9.24 2.34 -13.01
CA SER A 131 -10.62 2.18 -12.54
C SER A 131 -10.87 3.00 -11.28
N ALA A 132 -9.93 2.97 -10.34
CA ALA A 132 -9.99 3.78 -9.13
C ALA A 132 -9.79 5.27 -9.44
N LEU A 133 -8.84 5.61 -10.31
CA LEU A 133 -8.56 7.01 -10.66
C LEU A 133 -9.77 7.68 -11.33
N ALA A 134 -10.53 6.96 -12.15
CA ALA A 134 -11.77 7.45 -12.75
C ALA A 134 -12.86 7.81 -11.72
N GLU A 135 -12.86 7.17 -10.55
CA GLU A 135 -13.78 7.50 -9.44
C GLU A 135 -13.34 8.72 -8.62
N TYR A 136 -12.05 9.07 -8.71
CA TYR A 136 -11.46 10.23 -8.03
C TYR A 136 -11.28 11.46 -8.93
N SER A 137 -11.48 11.31 -10.25
CA SER A 137 -11.20 12.35 -11.23
C SER A 137 -12.25 12.37 -12.36
N MET A 138 -12.06 13.25 -13.33
CA MET A 138 -12.90 13.34 -14.52
C MET A 138 -12.45 12.42 -15.66
N LEU A 139 -11.50 11.52 -15.43
CA LEU A 139 -11.05 10.55 -16.42
C LEU A 139 -12.12 9.49 -16.69
N ASN A 140 -12.19 9.05 -17.95
CA ASN A 140 -13.09 7.95 -18.31
C ASN A 140 -12.59 6.62 -17.73
N ALA A 141 -13.52 5.79 -17.28
CA ALA A 141 -13.21 4.44 -16.83
C ALA A 141 -12.55 3.61 -17.96
N PRO A 142 -11.55 2.77 -17.65
CA PRO A 142 -10.87 1.96 -18.64
C PRO A 142 -11.77 0.82 -19.14
N ASN A 143 -11.50 0.33 -20.37
CA ASN A 143 -12.20 -0.82 -20.94
C ASN A 143 -12.00 -2.11 -20.11
N VAL A 144 -10.81 -2.29 -19.57
CA VAL A 144 -10.46 -3.41 -18.68
C VAL A 144 -10.39 -2.89 -17.26
N LYS A 145 -11.34 -3.29 -16.42
CA LYS A 145 -11.32 -2.91 -15.01
C LYS A 145 -10.10 -3.47 -14.29
N CYS A 146 -9.58 -2.69 -13.35
CA CYS A 146 -8.46 -3.05 -12.50
C CYS A 146 -8.87 -3.12 -11.04
N TYR A 147 -8.38 -4.12 -10.33
CA TYR A 147 -8.65 -4.35 -8.92
C TYR A 147 -7.36 -4.63 -8.16
N ALA A 148 -7.37 -4.39 -6.85
CA ALA A 148 -6.25 -4.70 -5.95
C ALA A 148 -6.65 -5.71 -4.87
N THR A 149 -5.68 -6.54 -4.48
CA THR A 149 -5.78 -7.47 -3.35
C THR A 149 -4.40 -7.79 -2.79
N GLU A 150 -4.32 -8.19 -1.54
CA GLU A 150 -3.09 -8.73 -0.95
C GLU A 150 -2.79 -10.16 -1.43
N ARG A 151 -3.82 -10.96 -1.76
CA ARG A 151 -3.73 -12.38 -2.03
C ARG A 151 -4.43 -12.77 -3.32
N ILE A 152 -3.74 -13.55 -4.15
CA ILE A 152 -4.26 -14.09 -5.42
C ILE A 152 -4.24 -15.63 -5.46
N SER A 153 -3.95 -16.28 -4.33
CA SER A 153 -3.82 -17.75 -4.27
C SER A 153 -5.09 -18.49 -4.68
N GLN A 154 -6.26 -17.92 -4.45
CA GLN A 154 -7.56 -18.46 -4.82
C GLN A 154 -7.76 -18.58 -6.34
N TRP A 155 -7.05 -17.80 -7.15
CA TRP A 155 -7.16 -17.83 -8.61
C TRP A 155 -5.97 -18.49 -9.30
N LYS A 156 -5.08 -19.15 -8.54
CA LYS A 156 -3.82 -19.71 -9.06
C LYS A 156 -3.99 -20.56 -10.31
N ASP A 157 -5.09 -21.34 -10.38
CA ASP A 157 -5.34 -22.29 -11.46
C ASP A 157 -6.10 -21.68 -12.66
N VAL A 158 -6.64 -20.46 -12.51
CA VAL A 158 -7.47 -19.80 -13.53
C VAL A 158 -6.96 -18.43 -13.97
N MET A 159 -5.96 -17.88 -13.26
CA MET A 159 -5.35 -16.60 -13.61
C MET A 159 -4.36 -16.73 -14.77
N THR A 160 -4.24 -15.68 -15.56
CA THR A 160 -3.24 -15.53 -16.62
C THR A 160 -2.28 -14.37 -16.30
N ASN A 161 -1.05 -14.44 -16.82
CA ASN A 161 -0.06 -13.36 -16.64
C ASN A 161 -0.17 -12.26 -17.70
N SER A 162 -1.03 -12.45 -18.71
CA SER A 162 -1.30 -11.47 -19.78
C SER A 162 -2.78 -11.43 -20.09
N LEU A 163 -3.25 -10.26 -20.51
CA LEU A 163 -4.62 -10.08 -20.97
C LEU A 163 -4.82 -10.89 -22.28
N GLN A 164 -5.81 -11.76 -22.28
CA GLN A 164 -6.19 -12.59 -23.44
C GLN A 164 -7.48 -12.10 -24.09
N ASP A 165 -8.45 -11.67 -23.27
CA ASP A 165 -9.74 -11.16 -23.72
C ASP A 165 -10.16 -9.96 -22.87
N SER A 166 -10.10 -8.76 -23.46
CA SER A 166 -10.50 -7.51 -22.80
C SER A 166 -11.99 -7.42 -22.46
N GLN A 167 -12.83 -8.23 -23.11
CA GLN A 167 -14.26 -8.28 -22.83
C GLN A 167 -14.62 -9.24 -21.70
N ALA A 168 -13.84 -10.28 -21.49
CA ALA A 168 -14.11 -11.33 -20.51
C ALA A 168 -13.24 -11.25 -19.24
N GLN A 169 -12.11 -10.53 -19.29
CA GLN A 169 -11.15 -10.47 -18.18
C GLN A 169 -11.07 -9.10 -17.52
N VAL A 170 -10.58 -9.11 -16.29
CA VAL A 170 -10.18 -7.94 -15.50
C VAL A 170 -8.74 -8.09 -15.04
N ALA A 171 -8.06 -6.97 -14.80
CA ALA A 171 -6.75 -6.95 -14.18
C ALA A 171 -6.88 -7.03 -12.65
N VAL A 172 -6.00 -7.80 -12.01
CA VAL A 172 -5.90 -7.88 -10.55
C VAL A 172 -4.46 -7.67 -10.13
N GLU A 173 -4.22 -6.59 -9.42
CA GLU A 173 -2.95 -6.23 -8.82
C GLU A 173 -2.78 -6.92 -7.48
N MET A 174 -1.75 -7.73 -7.34
CA MET A 174 -1.33 -8.23 -6.04
C MET A 174 -0.47 -7.19 -5.36
N TRP A 175 -0.95 -6.65 -4.25
CA TRP A 175 -0.26 -5.62 -3.49
C TRP A 175 0.66 -6.21 -2.40
N ARG A 176 1.61 -5.40 -1.94
CA ARG A 176 2.59 -5.75 -0.89
C ARG A 176 2.00 -5.71 0.52
N TYR A 177 0.84 -5.09 0.69
CA TYR A 177 0.05 -4.99 1.91
C TYR A 177 -1.44 -5.01 1.57
N ASN A 178 -2.27 -5.23 2.58
CA ASN A 178 -3.72 -5.30 2.39
C ASN A 178 -4.29 -3.91 2.08
N PRO A 179 -4.77 -3.65 0.84
CA PRO A 179 -5.27 -2.33 0.45
C PRO A 179 -6.53 -1.94 1.23
N ARG A 180 -7.28 -2.90 1.75
CA ARG A 180 -8.52 -2.67 2.50
C ARG A 180 -8.28 -1.97 3.84
N LYS A 181 -7.05 -1.99 4.37
CA LYS A 181 -6.72 -1.40 5.68
C LYS A 181 -6.60 0.13 5.66
N LEU A 182 -6.41 0.71 4.49
CA LEU A 182 -6.34 2.16 4.30
C LEU A 182 -7.58 2.71 3.59
N SER A 183 -8.42 1.84 3.03
CA SER A 183 -9.62 2.22 2.30
C SER A 183 -10.86 2.23 3.17
N THR A 184 -11.73 3.21 2.96
CA THR A 184 -13.07 3.30 3.58
C THR A 184 -14.21 2.91 2.62
N ARG A 185 -13.89 2.64 1.33
CA ARG A 185 -14.82 2.29 0.25
C ARG A 185 -14.36 1.02 -0.47
N ASN A 186 -15.05 0.63 -1.54
CA ASN A 186 -14.61 -0.48 -2.41
C ASN A 186 -13.56 -0.05 -3.46
N ILE A 187 -12.78 0.96 -3.14
CA ILE A 187 -11.75 1.57 -3.98
C ILE A 187 -10.49 1.67 -3.11
N VAL A 188 -9.31 1.49 -3.67
CA VAL A 188 -8.04 1.70 -2.96
C VAL A 188 -7.90 3.16 -2.51
N ASP A 189 -7.13 3.39 -1.47
CA ASP A 189 -6.87 4.73 -0.94
C ASP A 189 -6.04 5.60 -1.90
N GLU A 190 -6.23 6.91 -1.82
CA GLU A 190 -5.65 7.90 -2.73
C GLU A 190 -4.12 7.90 -2.70
N LEU A 191 -3.51 7.79 -1.51
CA LEU A 191 -2.04 7.82 -1.39
C LEU A 191 -1.40 6.57 -1.97
N SER A 192 -1.95 5.39 -1.70
CA SER A 192 -1.46 4.15 -2.30
C SER A 192 -1.71 4.13 -3.82
N LEU A 193 -2.84 4.68 -4.29
CA LEU A 193 -3.12 4.82 -5.72
C LEU A 193 -2.09 5.73 -6.41
N ALA A 194 -1.77 6.88 -5.83
CA ALA A 194 -0.75 7.77 -6.34
C ALA A 194 0.63 7.10 -6.43
N LEU A 195 0.99 6.29 -5.43
CA LEU A 195 2.23 5.51 -5.46
C LEU A 195 2.22 4.40 -6.53
N ALA A 196 1.06 3.81 -6.80
CA ALA A 196 0.90 2.78 -7.83
C ALA A 196 1.05 3.36 -9.25
N LEU A 197 0.59 4.59 -9.46
CA LEU A 197 0.58 5.28 -10.75
C LEU A 197 1.78 6.24 -10.95
N ARG A 198 2.66 6.35 -10.00
CA ARG A 198 3.79 7.31 -9.97
C ARG A 198 4.73 7.22 -11.19
N GLU A 199 4.84 6.04 -11.81
CA GLU A 199 5.71 5.79 -12.97
C GLU A 199 4.95 5.79 -14.30
N ASP A 200 3.67 6.21 -14.28
CA ASP A 200 2.86 6.32 -15.48
C ASP A 200 3.35 7.47 -16.36
N ALA A 201 3.41 7.24 -17.67
CA ALA A 201 3.91 8.20 -18.63
C ALA A 201 2.82 9.06 -19.29
N ASP A 202 1.53 8.85 -18.95
CA ASP A 202 0.41 9.64 -19.51
C ASP A 202 0.21 10.91 -18.66
N GLU A 203 0.47 12.07 -19.25
CA GLU A 203 0.31 13.39 -18.60
C GLU A 203 -1.09 13.60 -18.00
N ARG A 204 -2.13 13.03 -18.61
CA ARG A 204 -3.52 13.13 -18.11
C ARG A 204 -3.69 12.33 -16.80
N VAL A 205 -2.94 11.23 -16.65
CA VAL A 205 -2.92 10.44 -15.42
C VAL A 205 -2.20 11.21 -14.32
N GLU A 206 -1.07 11.85 -14.65
CA GLU A 206 -0.33 12.71 -13.72
C GLU A 206 -1.20 13.86 -13.20
N GLU A 207 -1.86 14.61 -14.10
CA GLU A 207 -2.79 15.69 -13.74
C GLU A 207 -3.95 15.19 -12.84
N ALA A 208 -4.55 14.05 -13.18
CA ALA A 208 -5.65 13.48 -12.41
C ALA A 208 -5.21 13.00 -11.01
N VAL A 209 -3.99 12.45 -10.89
CA VAL A 209 -3.40 12.09 -9.58
C VAL A 209 -3.11 13.35 -8.76
N GLU A 210 -2.61 14.42 -9.36
CA GLU A 210 -2.40 15.69 -8.65
C GLU A 210 -3.72 16.29 -8.15
N GLU A 211 -4.77 16.29 -8.97
CA GLU A 211 -6.11 16.76 -8.56
C GLU A 211 -6.65 15.96 -7.39
N MET A 212 -6.60 14.64 -7.48
CA MET A 212 -7.01 13.72 -6.42
C MET A 212 -6.26 13.99 -5.11
N LEU A 213 -4.93 14.12 -5.16
CA LEU A 213 -4.11 14.42 -3.99
C LEU A 213 -4.42 15.81 -3.42
N ASN A 214 -4.64 16.82 -4.26
CA ASN A 214 -5.00 18.15 -3.80
C ASN A 214 -6.36 18.18 -3.09
N GLU A 215 -7.32 17.38 -3.54
CA GLU A 215 -8.59 17.21 -2.83
C GLU A 215 -8.41 16.48 -1.50
N LEU A 216 -7.57 15.42 -1.47
CA LEU A 216 -7.26 14.70 -0.25
C LEU A 216 -6.65 15.63 0.81
N TRP A 217 -5.65 16.43 0.45
CA TRP A 217 -5.01 17.36 1.38
C TRP A 217 -6.00 18.39 1.93
N ARG A 218 -6.88 18.94 1.10
CA ARG A 218 -7.94 19.85 1.57
C ARG A 218 -8.89 19.16 2.59
N LYS A 219 -9.21 17.89 2.39
CA LYS A 219 -10.04 17.13 3.33
C LYS A 219 -9.32 16.89 4.66
N ILE A 220 -8.06 16.46 4.62
CA ILE A 220 -7.26 16.20 5.84
C ILE A 220 -7.04 17.49 6.63
N ASP A 221 -6.64 18.59 5.98
CA ASP A 221 -6.43 19.89 6.63
C ASP A 221 -7.74 20.50 7.15
N GLY A 222 -8.88 20.24 6.51
CA GLY A 222 -10.20 20.72 6.92
C GLY A 222 -10.79 20.01 8.15
N TYR A 223 -10.30 18.84 8.51
CA TYR A 223 -10.66 18.14 9.75
C TYR A 223 -9.82 18.59 10.97
N GLY A 224 -8.82 19.46 10.77
CA GLY A 224 -7.91 19.98 11.82
C GLY A 224 -8.35 21.32 12.42
N ASN A 225 -9.53 21.85 12.07
CA ASN A 225 -10.09 23.09 12.64
C ASN A 225 -11.36 22.82 13.47
#